data_ce4941b4e274c94a5ea46fb04c3f20e5
#
_entry.id   ce4941b4e274c94a5ea46fb04c3f20e5
#
_cell.length_a   1.000
_cell.length_b   1.000
_cell.length_c   1.000
_cell.angle_alpha   90.00
_cell.angle_beta   90.00
_cell.angle_gamma   90.00
#
_symmetry.space_group_name_H-M   'P 1'
#
loop_
_entity.id
_entity.type
_entity.pdbx_description
1 polymer ?
#
loop_
_entity_poly.entity_id
_entity_poly.type
_entity_poly.pdbx_seq_one_letter_code
_entity_poly.pdbx_strand_id
1 'polypeptide(L)'
;MIGEKIFITGGAGYLGSHLVNRYYNNNDITVYSRDEAKHYYLKKRFPNIKCIIGDIRNFDLLKRASAKHTIGIFAASLKQIGAVDQNVEESVRVLIDGSINSRRAAEENRMKAACFISSDKSRAATTLYGSMKFIAGESFIVNAEKSFVRLSSAIYGNVLNSTGSIIPLIWDAINKNYPLTLYSDKMTRFMIDIEDAMNLIEIGLNVSGYNVVPNLKSFLVKDLFDIFASEFGLKYNIGEPRISEKLHEIMIAEEEISRTYYDKTDDVYYMHYKNMAIDSVKVLHNEANIVNNKFSSDDVLVSKDILKQILKKNNYFKQ
;
A
#
# COMPACT_ATOMS: atom_id res chain seq x y z
N MET A 1 18.58 -0.10 2.79
CA MET A 1 19.25 -1.26 2.11
C MET A 1 20.43 -0.75 1.28
N ILE A 2 21.55 -1.51 1.22
CA ILE A 2 22.78 -1.16 0.46
C ILE A 2 23.33 -2.44 -0.17
N GLY A 3 23.76 -2.37 -1.44
CA GLY A 3 24.40 -3.47 -2.17
C GLY A 3 23.45 -4.60 -2.59
N GLU A 4 22.15 -4.35 -2.58
CA GLU A 4 21.15 -5.34 -2.93
C GLU A 4 20.76 -5.25 -4.43
N LYS A 5 20.26 -6.35 -4.97
CA LYS A 5 19.63 -6.41 -6.28
C LYS A 5 18.12 -6.41 -6.09
N ILE A 6 17.49 -5.27 -6.35
CA ILE A 6 16.09 -5.02 -6.02
C ILE A 6 15.23 -5.15 -7.27
N PHE A 7 14.23 -6.01 -7.22
CA PHE A 7 13.21 -6.16 -8.27
C PHE A 7 11.90 -5.52 -7.82
N ILE A 8 11.38 -4.55 -8.61
CA ILE A 8 10.18 -3.80 -8.26
C ILE A 8 9.13 -3.97 -9.36
N THR A 9 8.03 -4.69 -9.07
CA THR A 9 6.88 -4.70 -9.97
C THR A 9 6.07 -3.42 -9.77
N GLY A 10 5.55 -2.83 -10.86
CA GLY A 10 4.89 -1.53 -10.78
C GLY A 10 5.83 -0.36 -10.45
N GLY A 11 7.13 -0.56 -10.65
CA GLY A 11 8.17 0.41 -10.29
C GLY A 11 8.10 1.75 -11.03
N ALA A 12 7.37 1.84 -12.13
CA ALA A 12 7.10 3.09 -12.83
C ALA A 12 5.82 3.82 -12.32
N GLY A 13 5.13 3.27 -11.31
CA GLY A 13 4.01 3.91 -10.62
C GLY A 13 4.46 4.91 -9.56
N TYR A 14 3.50 5.53 -8.85
CA TYR A 14 3.79 6.53 -7.81
C TYR A 14 4.73 5.97 -6.73
N LEU A 15 4.33 4.93 -5.99
CA LEU A 15 5.16 4.29 -4.97
C LEU A 15 6.48 3.78 -5.57
N GLY A 16 6.39 3.06 -6.70
CA GLY A 16 7.56 2.45 -7.34
C GLY A 16 8.64 3.47 -7.72
N SER A 17 8.27 4.63 -8.25
CA SER A 17 9.23 5.69 -8.60
C SER A 17 9.91 6.31 -7.38
N HIS A 18 9.23 6.39 -6.24
CA HIS A 18 9.82 6.84 -4.97
C HIS A 18 10.77 5.77 -4.39
N LEU A 19 10.41 4.49 -4.48
CA LEU A 19 11.32 3.38 -4.12
C LEU A 19 12.58 3.39 -4.99
N VAL A 20 12.44 3.59 -6.31
CA VAL A 20 13.59 3.75 -7.20
C VAL A 20 14.46 4.91 -6.74
N ASN A 21 13.89 6.09 -6.46
CA ASN A 21 14.63 7.25 -5.98
C ASN A 21 15.38 6.97 -4.67
N ARG A 22 14.73 6.29 -3.71
CA ARG A 22 15.32 5.97 -2.39
C ARG A 22 16.53 5.04 -2.51
N TYR A 23 16.47 4.05 -3.42
CA TYR A 23 17.46 2.98 -3.48
C TYR A 23 18.51 3.12 -4.59
N TYR A 24 18.32 4.07 -5.50
CA TYR A 24 19.08 4.21 -6.74
C TYR A 24 20.59 4.26 -6.57
N ASN A 25 21.10 5.01 -5.60
CA ASN A 25 22.52 5.28 -5.47
C ASN A 25 23.32 4.08 -4.93
N ASN A 26 22.68 3.15 -4.24
CA ASN A 26 23.38 2.11 -3.47
C ASN A 26 22.97 0.69 -3.85
N ASN A 27 22.14 0.50 -4.88
CA ASN A 27 21.59 -0.81 -5.23
C ASN A 27 21.40 -0.96 -6.74
N ASP A 28 21.38 -2.21 -7.21
CA ASP A 28 21.00 -2.56 -8.57
C ASP A 28 19.49 -2.69 -8.67
N ILE A 29 18.83 -1.85 -9.45
CA ILE A 29 17.37 -1.82 -9.53
C ILE A 29 16.88 -2.31 -10.88
N THR A 30 15.95 -3.26 -10.86
CA THR A 30 15.14 -3.65 -12.02
C THR A 30 13.68 -3.32 -11.78
N VAL A 31 13.10 -2.53 -12.67
CA VAL A 31 11.69 -2.19 -12.70
C VAL A 31 10.97 -3.07 -13.73
N TYR A 32 9.83 -3.62 -13.33
CA TYR A 32 8.98 -4.46 -14.16
C TYR A 32 7.56 -3.92 -14.19
N SER A 33 7.09 -3.49 -15.35
CA SER A 33 5.71 -3.03 -15.54
C SER A 33 5.32 -3.00 -17.02
N ARG A 34 4.04 -2.80 -17.31
CA ARG A 34 3.49 -2.82 -18.69
C ARG A 34 3.71 -1.53 -19.48
N ASP A 35 3.91 -0.42 -18.79
CA ASP A 35 3.85 0.93 -19.35
C ASP A 35 5.23 1.39 -19.82
N GLU A 36 5.48 1.27 -21.13
CA GLU A 36 6.73 1.68 -21.77
C GLU A 36 6.99 3.19 -21.62
N ALA A 37 5.95 4.02 -21.77
CA ALA A 37 6.11 5.45 -21.68
C ALA A 37 6.62 5.88 -20.29
N LYS A 38 6.06 5.30 -19.22
CA LYS A 38 6.54 5.55 -17.87
C LYS A 38 7.96 5.04 -17.65
N HIS A 39 8.32 3.89 -18.25
CA HIS A 39 9.71 3.39 -18.22
C HIS A 39 10.67 4.39 -18.86
N TYR A 40 10.32 4.97 -20.01
CA TYR A 40 11.14 5.97 -20.68
C TYR A 40 11.45 7.18 -19.77
N TYR A 41 10.41 7.77 -19.15
CA TYR A 41 10.60 8.91 -18.24
C TYR A 41 11.36 8.54 -16.96
N LEU A 42 11.09 7.36 -16.40
CA LEU A 42 11.78 6.87 -15.21
C LEU A 42 13.28 6.67 -15.50
N LYS A 43 13.61 6.06 -16.64
CA LYS A 43 14.99 5.82 -17.07
C LYS A 43 15.73 7.11 -17.42
N LYS A 44 15.03 8.12 -17.96
CA LYS A 44 15.60 9.45 -18.19
C LYS A 44 16.05 10.12 -16.86
N ARG A 45 15.29 9.88 -15.78
CA ARG A 45 15.60 10.38 -14.43
C ARG A 45 16.65 9.51 -13.72
N PHE A 46 16.64 8.21 -13.96
CA PHE A 46 17.50 7.21 -13.32
C PHE A 46 18.17 6.31 -14.39
N PRO A 47 19.26 6.78 -15.06
CA PRO A 47 19.81 6.10 -16.24
C PRO A 47 20.30 4.66 -15.99
N ASN A 48 20.76 4.37 -14.78
CA ASN A 48 21.40 3.07 -14.46
C ASN A 48 20.41 1.96 -14.07
N ILE A 49 19.09 2.26 -13.95
CA ILE A 49 18.11 1.21 -13.67
C ILE A 49 17.86 0.34 -14.91
N LYS A 50 17.51 -0.91 -14.68
CA LYS A 50 16.99 -1.79 -15.73
C LYS A 50 15.46 -1.69 -15.76
N CYS A 51 14.89 -1.46 -16.94
CA CYS A 51 13.43 -1.47 -17.15
C CYS A 51 13.09 -2.67 -18.04
N ILE A 52 12.15 -3.50 -17.59
CA ILE A 52 11.63 -4.65 -18.33
C ILE A 52 10.12 -4.49 -18.50
N ILE A 53 9.68 -4.46 -19.75
CA ILE A 53 8.25 -4.45 -20.07
C ILE A 53 7.69 -5.85 -19.87
N GLY A 54 6.66 -5.97 -19.04
CA GLY A 54 6.01 -7.25 -18.80
C GLY A 54 4.81 -7.16 -17.88
N ASP A 55 4.06 -8.24 -17.84
CA ASP A 55 2.83 -8.39 -17.05
C ASP A 55 3.03 -9.45 -15.97
N ILE A 56 2.61 -9.15 -14.73
CA ILE A 56 2.71 -10.08 -13.59
C ILE A 56 1.89 -11.36 -13.77
N ARG A 57 0.94 -11.37 -14.70
CA ARG A 57 0.19 -12.57 -15.10
C ARG A 57 1.04 -13.57 -15.88
N ASN A 58 2.08 -13.10 -16.56
CA ASN A 58 3.02 -13.98 -17.28
C ASN A 58 4.12 -14.45 -16.32
N PHE A 59 3.89 -15.62 -15.70
CA PHE A 59 4.80 -16.17 -14.71
C PHE A 59 6.21 -16.41 -15.27
N ASP A 60 6.34 -16.99 -16.47
CA ASP A 60 7.65 -17.33 -17.04
C ASP A 60 8.50 -16.09 -17.31
N LEU A 61 7.88 -15.03 -17.83
CA LEU A 61 8.58 -13.75 -18.03
C LEU A 61 8.94 -13.11 -16.69
N LEU A 62 8.01 -13.09 -15.73
CA LEU A 62 8.23 -12.54 -14.39
C LEU A 62 9.38 -13.25 -13.69
N LYS A 63 9.40 -14.59 -13.71
CA LYS A 63 10.46 -15.42 -13.13
C LYS A 63 11.83 -15.12 -13.78
N ARG A 64 11.89 -15.09 -15.12
CA ARG A 64 13.14 -14.75 -15.83
C ARG A 64 13.62 -13.33 -15.54
N ALA A 65 12.69 -12.36 -15.51
CA ALA A 65 13.00 -10.96 -15.26
C ALA A 65 13.52 -10.73 -13.83
N SER A 66 13.00 -11.46 -12.85
CA SER A 66 13.38 -11.35 -11.44
C SER A 66 14.56 -12.27 -11.04
N ALA A 67 15.10 -13.04 -11.97
CA ALA A 67 16.24 -13.92 -11.70
C ALA A 67 17.47 -13.14 -11.18
N LYS A 68 18.18 -13.73 -10.21
CA LYS A 68 19.39 -13.16 -9.56
C LYS A 68 19.15 -11.90 -8.72
N HIS A 69 17.89 -11.52 -8.47
CA HIS A 69 17.58 -10.45 -7.51
C HIS A 69 17.52 -11.01 -6.10
N THR A 70 17.90 -10.18 -5.14
CA THR A 70 17.95 -10.55 -3.72
C THR A 70 16.70 -10.09 -2.96
N ILE A 71 16.09 -9.01 -3.42
CA ILE A 71 14.89 -8.39 -2.81
C ILE A 71 13.81 -8.23 -3.86
N GLY A 72 12.58 -8.59 -3.51
CA GLY A 72 11.38 -8.37 -4.31
C GLY A 72 10.41 -7.39 -3.63
N ILE A 73 9.99 -6.33 -4.34
CA ILE A 73 8.91 -5.44 -3.90
C ILE A 73 7.81 -5.52 -4.95
N PHE A 74 6.68 -6.12 -4.57
CA PHE A 74 5.59 -6.43 -5.49
C PHE A 74 4.44 -5.44 -5.34
N ALA A 75 4.58 -4.30 -6.06
CA ALA A 75 3.64 -3.17 -6.01
C ALA A 75 2.74 -3.04 -7.26
N ALA A 76 2.89 -3.93 -8.25
CA ALA A 76 2.00 -3.93 -9.42
C ALA A 76 0.58 -4.33 -9.02
N SER A 77 -0.40 -3.48 -9.31
CA SER A 77 -1.80 -3.69 -8.92
C SER A 77 -2.73 -2.79 -9.74
N LEU A 78 -3.99 -3.19 -9.87
CA LEU A 78 -5.08 -2.26 -10.10
C LEU A 78 -5.42 -1.57 -8.77
N LYS A 79 -5.87 -0.31 -8.82
CA LYS A 79 -6.20 0.47 -7.62
C LYS A 79 -7.53 1.22 -7.69
N GLN A 80 -8.11 1.34 -8.87
CA GLN A 80 -9.36 2.06 -9.09
C GLN A 80 -10.54 1.11 -8.89
N ILE A 81 -11.32 1.29 -7.82
CA ILE A 81 -12.45 0.41 -7.45
C ILE A 81 -13.44 0.28 -8.62
N GLY A 82 -13.87 1.39 -9.21
CA GLY A 82 -14.81 1.35 -10.32
C GLY A 82 -14.29 0.61 -11.57
N ALA A 83 -12.98 0.66 -11.83
CA ALA A 83 -12.38 -0.12 -12.91
C ALA A 83 -12.36 -1.63 -12.59
N VAL A 84 -12.13 -1.99 -11.32
CA VAL A 84 -12.19 -3.38 -10.85
C VAL A 84 -13.60 -3.94 -10.98
N ASP A 85 -14.61 -3.18 -10.58
CA ASP A 85 -16.02 -3.59 -10.66
C ASP A 85 -16.49 -3.81 -12.10
N GLN A 86 -15.98 -3.02 -13.05
CA GLN A 86 -16.28 -3.16 -14.48
C GLN A 86 -15.48 -4.27 -15.19
N ASN A 87 -14.38 -4.75 -14.60
CA ASN A 87 -13.44 -5.69 -15.23
C ASN A 87 -13.05 -6.81 -14.25
N VAL A 88 -14.03 -7.55 -13.72
CA VAL A 88 -13.84 -8.49 -12.61
C VAL A 88 -12.84 -9.60 -12.96
N GLU A 89 -13.01 -10.28 -14.12
CA GLU A 89 -12.11 -11.38 -14.53
C GLU A 89 -10.66 -10.92 -14.68
N GLU A 90 -10.45 -9.78 -15.34
CA GLU A 90 -9.13 -9.19 -15.51
C GLU A 90 -8.52 -8.80 -14.15
N SER A 91 -9.36 -8.30 -13.25
CA SER A 91 -8.96 -7.90 -11.90
C SER A 91 -8.54 -9.11 -11.06
N VAL A 92 -9.23 -10.25 -11.14
CA VAL A 92 -8.82 -11.51 -10.51
C VAL A 92 -7.43 -11.93 -11.01
N ARG A 93 -7.23 -11.94 -12.33
CA ARG A 93 -5.95 -12.32 -12.93
C ARG A 93 -4.80 -11.41 -12.52
N VAL A 94 -5.04 -10.09 -12.43
CA VAL A 94 -3.99 -9.14 -12.04
C VAL A 94 -3.74 -9.15 -10.53
N LEU A 95 -4.79 -9.11 -9.71
CA LEU A 95 -4.65 -8.94 -8.26
C LEU A 95 -4.31 -10.27 -7.57
N ILE A 96 -4.97 -11.37 -7.93
CA ILE A 96 -4.81 -12.66 -7.26
C ILE A 96 -3.72 -13.48 -7.95
N ASP A 97 -3.87 -13.82 -9.24
CA ASP A 97 -2.88 -14.64 -9.94
C ASP A 97 -1.54 -13.92 -10.02
N GLY A 98 -1.55 -12.60 -10.23
CA GLY A 98 -0.35 -11.76 -10.21
C GLY A 98 0.39 -11.80 -8.87
N SER A 99 -0.33 -11.83 -7.73
CA SER A 99 0.27 -12.00 -6.40
C SER A 99 0.88 -13.39 -6.21
N ILE A 100 0.15 -14.44 -6.59
CA ILE A 100 0.62 -15.82 -6.52
C ILE A 100 1.88 -16.00 -7.39
N ASN A 101 1.87 -15.47 -8.63
CA ASN A 101 3.02 -15.50 -9.53
C ASN A 101 4.21 -14.74 -8.94
N SER A 102 3.97 -13.61 -8.30
CA SER A 102 5.01 -12.80 -7.65
C SER A 102 5.70 -13.56 -6.52
N ARG A 103 4.92 -14.21 -5.66
CA ARG A 103 5.43 -15.08 -4.60
C ARG A 103 6.25 -16.23 -5.19
N ARG A 104 5.68 -16.98 -6.14
CA ARG A 104 6.36 -18.11 -6.78
C ARG A 104 7.67 -17.68 -7.44
N ALA A 105 7.70 -16.54 -8.13
CA ALA A 105 8.91 -16.01 -8.72
C ALA A 105 9.99 -15.68 -7.68
N ALA A 106 9.60 -15.11 -6.53
CA ALA A 106 10.51 -14.84 -5.42
C ALA A 106 11.09 -16.14 -4.84
N GLU A 107 10.24 -17.16 -4.60
CA GLU A 107 10.64 -18.45 -4.05
C GLU A 107 11.53 -19.25 -5.03
N GLU A 108 11.14 -19.35 -6.30
CA GLU A 108 11.91 -20.10 -7.32
C GLU A 108 13.25 -19.43 -7.66
N ASN A 109 13.34 -18.10 -7.51
CA ASN A 109 14.60 -17.35 -7.65
C ASN A 109 15.39 -17.24 -6.33
N ARG A 110 14.89 -17.80 -5.23
CA ARG A 110 15.54 -17.81 -3.90
C ARG A 110 15.94 -16.43 -3.43
N MET A 111 15.03 -15.46 -3.53
CA MET A 111 15.26 -14.12 -2.99
C MET A 111 15.48 -14.20 -1.48
N LYS A 112 16.15 -13.23 -0.88
CA LYS A 112 16.32 -13.12 0.59
C LYS A 112 15.00 -12.73 1.25
N ALA A 113 14.29 -11.76 0.63
CA ALA A 113 13.02 -11.26 1.13
C ALA A 113 12.15 -10.73 0.00
N ALA A 114 10.84 -10.80 0.21
CA ALA A 114 9.84 -10.27 -0.70
C ALA A 114 8.66 -9.66 0.07
N CYS A 115 8.27 -8.45 -0.32
CA CYS A 115 7.14 -7.73 0.28
C CYS A 115 6.07 -7.44 -0.77
N PHE A 116 4.83 -7.83 -0.49
CA PHE A 116 3.64 -7.51 -1.29
C PHE A 116 2.99 -6.23 -0.77
N ILE A 117 2.47 -5.40 -1.68
CA ILE A 117 1.78 -4.16 -1.29
C ILE A 117 0.28 -4.38 -1.30
N SER A 118 -0.32 -4.27 -0.11
CA SER A 118 -1.75 -4.40 0.12
C SER A 118 -2.40 -3.04 0.45
N SER A 119 -3.57 -3.04 1.08
CA SER A 119 -4.37 -1.84 1.37
C SER A 119 -5.28 -2.09 2.56
N ASP A 120 -5.63 -1.04 3.32
CA ASP A 120 -6.68 -1.01 4.34
C ASP A 120 -8.01 -1.58 3.83
N LYS A 121 -8.32 -1.39 2.55
CA LYS A 121 -9.54 -1.93 1.92
C LYS A 121 -9.60 -3.45 1.87
N SER A 122 -8.47 -4.12 2.11
CA SER A 122 -8.41 -5.58 2.26
C SER A 122 -8.97 -6.06 3.61
N ARG A 123 -9.05 -5.20 4.63
CA ARG A 123 -9.55 -5.60 5.95
C ARG A 123 -11.05 -5.35 6.06
N ALA A 124 -11.79 -6.31 6.63
CA ALA A 124 -13.26 -6.32 6.65
C ALA A 124 -13.84 -5.89 5.28
N ALA A 125 -13.40 -6.55 4.21
CA ALA A 125 -13.63 -6.11 2.83
C ALA A 125 -15.12 -6.10 2.46
N THR A 126 -15.59 -4.99 1.90
CA THR A 126 -16.98 -4.81 1.42
C THR A 126 -17.05 -4.67 -0.10
N THR A 127 -15.91 -4.46 -0.78
CA THR A 127 -15.82 -4.30 -2.23
C THR A 127 -15.08 -5.46 -2.88
N LEU A 128 -15.32 -5.72 -4.17
CA LEU A 128 -14.56 -6.71 -4.94
C LEU A 128 -13.06 -6.45 -4.88
N TYR A 129 -12.65 -5.19 -5.05
CA TYR A 129 -11.25 -4.79 -4.92
C TYR A 129 -10.66 -5.18 -3.55
N GLY A 130 -11.36 -4.87 -2.46
CA GLY A 130 -10.93 -5.19 -1.10
C GLY A 130 -10.79 -6.71 -0.90
N SER A 131 -11.78 -7.49 -1.33
CA SER A 131 -11.76 -8.95 -1.23
C SER A 131 -10.60 -9.58 -2.01
N MET A 132 -10.35 -9.10 -3.24
CA MET A 132 -9.22 -9.56 -4.05
C MET A 132 -7.88 -9.19 -3.40
N LYS A 133 -7.76 -8.00 -2.82
CA LYS A 133 -6.55 -7.56 -2.08
C LYS A 133 -6.33 -8.38 -0.81
N PHE A 134 -7.40 -8.78 -0.13
CA PHE A 134 -7.33 -9.69 1.02
C PHE A 134 -6.75 -11.04 0.57
N ILE A 135 -7.37 -11.68 -0.42
CA ILE A 135 -6.91 -12.97 -0.94
C ILE A 135 -5.45 -12.88 -1.41
N ALA A 136 -5.09 -11.83 -2.15
CA ALA A 136 -3.75 -11.62 -2.67
C ALA A 136 -2.69 -11.49 -1.54
N GLY A 137 -2.98 -10.69 -0.51
CA GLY A 137 -2.09 -10.51 0.63
C GLY A 137 -1.92 -11.77 1.47
N GLU A 138 -3.03 -12.43 1.83
CA GLU A 138 -2.99 -13.68 2.60
C GLU A 138 -2.30 -14.80 1.81
N SER A 139 -2.57 -14.93 0.50
CA SER A 139 -1.89 -15.91 -0.37
C SER A 139 -0.38 -15.67 -0.46
N PHE A 140 0.06 -14.43 -0.30
CA PHE A 140 1.47 -14.09 -0.36
C PHE A 140 2.24 -14.51 0.90
N ILE A 141 1.60 -14.52 2.06
CA ILE A 141 2.26 -14.78 3.36
C ILE A 141 1.93 -16.16 3.96
N VAL A 142 0.85 -16.82 3.53
CA VAL A 142 0.43 -18.11 4.10
C VAL A 142 1.54 -19.16 3.99
N ASN A 143 1.77 -19.93 5.07
CA ASN A 143 2.83 -20.93 5.14
C ASN A 143 4.26 -20.38 4.84
N ALA A 144 4.51 -19.13 5.16
CA ALA A 144 5.82 -18.49 4.93
C ALA A 144 6.97 -19.21 5.67
N GLU A 145 6.68 -19.92 6.77
CA GLU A 145 7.66 -20.74 7.50
C GLU A 145 8.21 -21.92 6.69
N LYS A 146 7.53 -22.30 5.61
CA LYS A 146 8.00 -23.36 4.69
C LYS A 146 8.87 -22.80 3.56
N SER A 147 9.00 -21.49 3.48
CA SER A 147 9.78 -20.79 2.44
C SER A 147 11.16 -20.39 2.96
N PHE A 148 12.18 -20.48 2.11
CA PHE A 148 13.50 -19.90 2.38
C PHE A 148 13.51 -18.37 2.21
N VAL A 149 12.47 -17.81 1.60
CA VAL A 149 12.30 -16.38 1.37
C VAL A 149 11.49 -15.80 2.53
N ARG A 150 11.93 -14.69 3.12
CA ARG A 150 11.08 -13.93 4.02
C ARG A 150 9.95 -13.30 3.20
N LEU A 151 8.71 -13.70 3.49
CA LEU A 151 7.50 -13.28 2.79
C LEU A 151 6.64 -12.43 3.71
N SER A 152 6.35 -11.20 3.31
CA SER A 152 5.50 -10.28 4.06
C SER A 152 4.55 -9.51 3.15
N SER A 153 3.58 -8.84 3.75
CA SER A 153 2.69 -7.91 3.07
C SER A 153 2.62 -6.61 3.86
N ALA A 154 2.75 -5.46 3.19
CA ALA A 154 2.58 -4.14 3.80
C ALA A 154 1.15 -3.64 3.54
N ILE A 155 0.40 -3.38 4.61
CA ILE A 155 -0.98 -2.86 4.56
C ILE A 155 -0.97 -1.43 5.03
N TYR A 156 -1.46 -0.50 4.21
CA TYR A 156 -1.58 0.90 4.60
C TYR A 156 -2.79 1.57 3.93
N GLY A 157 -3.15 2.72 4.47
CA GLY A 157 -4.28 3.51 4.00
C GLY A 157 -3.97 4.39 2.80
N ASN A 158 -4.62 5.53 2.75
CA ASN A 158 -4.47 6.46 1.64
C ASN A 158 -3.08 7.12 1.68
N VAL A 159 -2.25 6.83 0.69
CA VAL A 159 -0.99 7.58 0.49
C VAL A 159 -1.35 8.96 -0.02
N LEU A 160 -1.09 9.97 0.80
CA LEU A 160 -1.39 11.37 0.49
C LEU A 160 -0.68 11.81 -0.80
N ASN A 161 -1.38 12.55 -1.63
CA ASN A 161 -0.90 13.06 -2.91
C ASN A 161 -0.44 12.02 -3.94
N SER A 162 -0.84 10.74 -3.79
CA SER A 162 -0.56 9.73 -4.82
C SER A 162 -1.42 9.96 -6.06
N THR A 163 -0.94 9.54 -7.24
CA THR A 163 -1.67 9.68 -8.51
C THR A 163 -3.10 9.15 -8.41
N GLY A 164 -4.09 10.00 -8.68
CA GLY A 164 -5.52 9.67 -8.60
C GLY A 164 -6.06 9.51 -7.18
N SER A 165 -5.32 9.94 -6.14
CA SER A 165 -5.85 10.08 -4.78
C SER A 165 -6.61 11.40 -4.60
N ILE A 166 -7.17 11.60 -3.41
CA ILE A 166 -8.10 12.69 -3.14
C ILE A 166 -7.47 14.09 -3.34
N ILE A 167 -6.20 14.31 -2.97
CA ILE A 167 -5.54 15.63 -3.11
C ILE A 167 -5.34 16.03 -4.57
N PRO A 168 -4.77 15.18 -5.46
CA PRO A 168 -4.73 15.49 -6.89
C PRO A 168 -6.10 15.71 -7.53
N LEU A 169 -7.14 14.98 -7.10
CA LEU A 169 -8.51 15.18 -7.57
C LEU A 169 -9.07 16.54 -7.13
N ILE A 170 -8.77 16.98 -5.91
CA ILE A 170 -9.15 18.31 -5.42
C ILE A 170 -8.49 19.40 -6.26
N TRP A 171 -7.19 19.30 -6.54
CA TRP A 171 -6.48 20.27 -7.37
C TRP A 171 -7.01 20.30 -8.82
N ASP A 172 -7.31 19.13 -9.39
CA ASP A 172 -7.91 19.07 -10.73
C ASP A 172 -9.28 19.76 -10.77
N ALA A 173 -10.10 19.56 -9.74
CA ALA A 173 -11.40 20.20 -9.61
C ALA A 173 -11.30 21.73 -9.46
N ILE A 174 -10.36 22.21 -8.65
CA ILE A 174 -10.10 23.66 -8.48
C ILE A 174 -9.66 24.24 -9.82
N ASN A 175 -8.68 23.64 -10.51
CA ASN A 175 -8.12 24.15 -11.75
C ASN A 175 -9.12 24.17 -12.90
N LYS A 176 -9.96 23.16 -12.99
CA LYS A 176 -11.00 23.04 -14.02
C LYS A 176 -12.34 23.64 -13.60
N ASN A 177 -12.43 24.18 -12.38
CA ASN A 177 -13.62 24.84 -11.84
C ASN A 177 -14.89 23.97 -11.88
N TYR A 178 -14.80 22.69 -11.48
CA TYR A 178 -15.97 21.83 -11.32
C TYR A 178 -16.12 21.36 -9.86
N PRO A 179 -17.35 21.09 -9.39
CA PRO A 179 -17.57 20.64 -8.04
C PRO A 179 -17.21 19.16 -7.86
N LEU A 180 -16.64 18.81 -6.70
CA LEU A 180 -16.49 17.42 -6.26
C LEU A 180 -17.71 16.96 -5.45
N THR A 181 -17.90 15.65 -5.36
CA THR A 181 -18.91 15.05 -4.50
C THR A 181 -18.24 14.47 -3.26
N LEU A 182 -18.64 14.96 -2.09
CA LEU A 182 -18.37 14.33 -0.80
C LEU A 182 -19.48 13.33 -0.51
N TYR A 183 -19.19 12.04 -0.49
CA TYR A 183 -20.22 11.00 -0.37
C TYR A 183 -20.77 10.82 1.05
N SER A 184 -20.13 11.38 2.07
CA SER A 184 -20.64 11.48 3.44
C SER A 184 -19.79 12.45 4.24
N ASP A 185 -20.43 13.25 5.09
CA ASP A 185 -19.78 14.15 6.04
C ASP A 185 -19.15 13.43 7.24
N LYS A 186 -19.45 12.14 7.43
CA LYS A 186 -18.94 11.29 8.52
C LYS A 186 -17.78 10.38 8.07
N MET A 187 -17.39 10.43 6.79
CA MET A 187 -16.39 9.53 6.22
C MET A 187 -15.00 9.83 6.74
N THR A 188 -14.31 8.81 7.26
CA THR A 188 -12.93 8.94 7.73
C THR A 188 -11.97 8.07 6.92
N ARG A 189 -10.71 8.50 6.79
CA ARG A 189 -9.67 7.75 6.07
C ARG A 189 -8.36 7.82 6.82
N PHE A 190 -7.65 6.70 6.87
CA PHE A 190 -6.25 6.69 7.30
C PHE A 190 -5.38 7.47 6.33
N MET A 191 -4.35 8.12 6.83
CA MET A 191 -3.37 8.83 6.02
C MET A 191 -1.97 8.34 6.31
N ILE A 192 -1.19 8.20 5.23
CA ILE A 192 0.23 7.90 5.30
C ILE A 192 0.96 8.77 4.27
N ASP A 193 2.14 9.25 4.60
CA ASP A 193 2.99 9.86 3.61
C ASP A 193 3.83 8.80 2.86
N ILE A 194 4.52 9.23 1.82
CA ILE A 194 5.26 8.28 0.97
C ILE A 194 6.50 7.74 1.67
N GLU A 195 7.14 8.52 2.53
CA GLU A 195 8.33 8.10 3.28
C GLU A 195 7.95 7.01 4.30
N ASP A 196 6.86 7.20 5.04
CA ASP A 196 6.36 6.22 6.00
C ASP A 196 5.89 4.94 5.30
N ALA A 197 5.27 5.05 4.12
CA ALA A 197 4.91 3.88 3.32
C ALA A 197 6.15 3.09 2.87
N MET A 198 7.24 3.77 2.50
CA MET A 198 8.50 3.11 2.16
C MET A 198 9.20 2.50 3.38
N ASN A 199 9.15 3.16 4.55
CA ASN A 199 9.67 2.63 5.82
C ASN A 199 8.93 1.35 6.20
N LEU A 200 7.60 1.33 6.07
CA LEU A 200 6.79 0.12 6.32
C LEU A 200 7.21 -1.06 5.45
N ILE A 201 7.52 -0.82 4.19
CA ILE A 201 8.02 -1.85 3.27
C ILE A 201 9.39 -2.38 3.75
N GLU A 202 10.29 -1.52 4.21
CA GLU A 202 11.58 -1.94 4.77
C GLU A 202 11.40 -2.79 6.03
N ILE A 203 10.49 -2.43 6.92
CA ILE A 203 10.13 -3.26 8.08
C ILE A 203 9.60 -4.62 7.60
N GLY A 204 8.68 -4.62 6.62
CA GLY A 204 8.14 -5.84 6.03
C GLY A 204 9.21 -6.77 5.47
N LEU A 205 10.25 -6.26 4.82
CA LEU A 205 11.34 -7.06 4.25
C LEU A 205 12.22 -7.76 5.33
N ASN A 206 12.08 -7.37 6.62
CA ASN A 206 12.83 -7.97 7.71
C ASN A 206 12.06 -9.07 8.46
N VAL A 207 10.77 -9.24 8.18
CA VAL A 207 9.90 -10.24 8.84
C VAL A 207 9.34 -11.25 7.82
N SER A 208 8.79 -12.37 8.32
CA SER A 208 8.20 -13.41 7.47
C SER A 208 6.89 -13.93 8.07
N GLY A 209 5.87 -14.10 7.23
CA GLY A 209 4.55 -14.58 7.62
C GLY A 209 3.62 -13.51 8.21
N TYR A 210 3.96 -12.23 8.00
CA TYR A 210 3.19 -11.12 8.55
C TYR A 210 2.61 -10.18 7.49
N ASN A 211 1.40 -9.73 7.74
CA ASN A 211 0.94 -8.43 7.28
C ASN A 211 1.47 -7.38 8.26
N VAL A 212 2.22 -6.41 7.77
CA VAL A 212 2.74 -5.29 8.57
C VAL A 212 1.83 -4.09 8.38
N VAL A 213 1.30 -3.58 9.49
CA VAL A 213 0.29 -2.51 9.51
C VAL A 213 0.82 -1.35 10.34
N PRO A 214 0.92 -0.13 9.79
CA PRO A 214 1.46 1.02 10.53
C PRO A 214 0.45 1.57 11.54
N ASN A 215 0.93 2.13 12.63
CA ASN A 215 0.12 2.86 13.60
C ASN A 215 -0.19 4.27 13.06
N LEU A 216 -1.22 4.40 12.24
CA LEU A 216 -1.55 5.63 11.50
C LEU A 216 -2.53 6.52 12.25
N LYS A 217 -2.48 7.79 11.90
CA LYS A 217 -3.54 8.75 12.13
C LYS A 217 -4.52 8.76 10.96
N SER A 218 -5.70 9.31 11.22
CA SER A 218 -6.77 9.45 10.24
C SER A 218 -7.32 10.86 10.22
N PHE A 219 -8.15 11.15 9.22
CA PHE A 219 -8.81 12.44 9.08
C PHE A 219 -10.26 12.26 8.63
N LEU A 220 -11.09 13.23 9.01
CA LEU A 220 -12.44 13.37 8.46
C LEU A 220 -12.33 13.93 7.04
N VAL A 221 -12.88 13.24 6.05
CA VAL A 221 -12.79 13.66 4.63
C VAL A 221 -13.43 15.04 4.43
N LYS A 222 -14.48 15.35 5.17
CA LYS A 222 -15.11 16.68 5.17
C LYS A 222 -14.12 17.79 5.57
N ASP A 223 -13.29 17.56 6.59
CA ASP A 223 -12.31 18.56 7.04
C ASP A 223 -11.28 18.87 5.93
N LEU A 224 -10.87 17.86 5.17
CA LEU A 224 -10.00 18.06 4.01
C LEU A 224 -10.67 18.94 2.95
N PHE A 225 -11.93 18.65 2.61
CA PHE A 225 -12.72 19.44 1.64
C PHE A 225 -12.90 20.88 2.13
N ASP A 226 -13.27 21.08 3.39
CA ASP A 226 -13.44 22.40 4.00
C ASP A 226 -12.16 23.23 3.99
N ILE A 227 -11.00 22.60 4.29
CA ILE A 227 -9.70 23.28 4.23
C ILE A 227 -9.43 23.78 2.81
N PHE A 228 -9.60 22.94 1.80
CA PHE A 228 -9.37 23.33 0.41
C PHE A 228 -10.44 24.31 -0.11
N ALA A 229 -11.68 24.24 0.38
CA ALA A 229 -12.71 25.21 0.07
C ALA A 229 -12.36 26.60 0.62
N SER A 230 -11.91 26.68 1.87
CA SER A 230 -11.55 27.95 2.52
C SER A 230 -10.26 28.57 1.98
N GLU A 231 -9.25 27.75 1.65
CA GLU A 231 -7.93 28.24 1.23
C GLU A 231 -7.83 28.47 -0.28
N PHE A 232 -8.52 27.66 -1.10
CA PHE A 232 -8.31 27.60 -2.54
C PHE A 232 -9.62 27.61 -3.36
N GLY A 233 -10.78 27.78 -2.71
CA GLY A 233 -12.06 27.91 -3.41
C GLY A 233 -12.58 26.60 -4.01
N LEU A 234 -12.23 25.42 -3.45
CA LEU A 234 -12.83 24.16 -3.84
C LEU A 234 -14.36 24.24 -3.71
N LYS A 235 -15.07 23.89 -4.77
CA LYS A 235 -16.51 23.69 -4.76
C LYS A 235 -16.82 22.21 -4.53
N TYR A 236 -17.76 21.90 -3.64
CA TYR A 236 -18.20 20.52 -3.47
C TYR A 236 -19.66 20.45 -3.01
N ASN A 237 -20.29 19.32 -3.27
CA ASN A 237 -21.63 18.98 -2.82
C ASN A 237 -21.58 17.72 -1.98
N ILE A 238 -22.53 17.54 -1.06
CA ILE A 238 -22.72 16.29 -0.32
C ILE A 238 -23.64 15.41 -1.15
N GLY A 239 -23.20 14.20 -1.46
CA GLY A 239 -23.98 13.19 -2.20
C GLY A 239 -24.23 11.96 -1.35
N GLU A 240 -24.83 10.95 -1.97
CA GLU A 240 -25.08 9.65 -1.31
C GLU A 240 -23.82 8.77 -1.36
N PRO A 241 -23.56 7.97 -0.29
CA PRO A 241 -22.48 6.99 -0.28
C PRO A 241 -22.60 6.02 -1.46
N ARG A 242 -21.47 5.65 -2.05
CA ARG A 242 -21.44 4.59 -3.06
C ARG A 242 -21.80 3.25 -2.42
N ILE A 243 -22.37 2.35 -3.23
CA ILE A 243 -22.63 0.98 -2.78
C ILE A 243 -21.33 0.37 -2.27
N SER A 244 -21.40 -0.27 -1.09
CA SER A 244 -20.26 -0.92 -0.43
C SER A 244 -19.12 0.01 0.00
N GLU A 245 -19.27 1.34 -0.07
CA GLU A 245 -18.27 2.26 0.46
C GLU A 245 -18.37 2.32 1.99
N LYS A 246 -17.23 2.10 2.67
CA LYS A 246 -17.18 2.20 4.13
C LYS A 246 -17.18 3.66 4.58
N LEU A 247 -17.92 3.95 5.66
CA LEU A 247 -17.77 5.23 6.37
C LEU A 247 -16.37 5.33 6.99
N HIS A 248 -15.94 4.28 7.67
CA HIS A 248 -14.66 4.18 8.36
C HIS A 248 -13.85 3.01 7.79
N GLU A 249 -12.59 3.24 7.46
CA GLU A 249 -11.69 2.17 7.04
C GLU A 249 -11.17 1.41 8.25
N ILE A 250 -10.90 0.12 8.07
CA ILE A 250 -10.42 -0.78 9.11
C ILE A 250 -9.03 -1.28 8.73
N MET A 251 -8.08 -1.20 9.65
CA MET A 251 -6.72 -1.74 9.51
C MET A 251 -6.56 -3.08 10.20
N ILE A 252 -7.25 -3.29 11.31
CA ILE A 252 -7.29 -4.55 12.07
C ILE A 252 -8.75 -4.83 12.37
N ALA A 253 -9.30 -5.89 11.76
CA ALA A 253 -10.66 -6.33 12.01
C ALA A 253 -10.76 -7.09 13.34
N GLU A 254 -11.97 -7.23 13.88
CA GLU A 254 -12.24 -7.95 15.14
C GLU A 254 -11.68 -9.39 15.10
N GLU A 255 -11.87 -10.07 13.99
CA GLU A 255 -11.45 -11.47 13.77
C GLU A 255 -9.92 -11.62 13.66
N GLU A 256 -9.20 -10.51 13.51
CA GLU A 256 -7.74 -10.48 13.33
C GLU A 256 -6.97 -10.17 14.61
N ILE A 257 -7.67 -9.73 15.66
CA ILE A 257 -7.07 -9.32 16.94
C ILE A 257 -6.21 -10.43 17.52
N SER A 258 -6.72 -11.68 17.55
CA SER A 258 -6.04 -12.82 18.17
C SER A 258 -4.69 -13.20 17.52
N ARG A 259 -4.45 -12.70 16.29
CA ARG A 259 -3.22 -12.95 15.53
C ARG A 259 -2.38 -11.68 15.30
N THR A 260 -2.74 -10.57 15.97
CA THR A 260 -2.13 -9.25 15.78
C THR A 260 -1.42 -8.80 17.05
N TYR A 261 -0.22 -8.24 16.90
CA TYR A 261 0.64 -7.75 17.96
C TYR A 261 1.16 -6.37 17.60
N TYR A 262 1.15 -5.45 18.56
CA TYR A 262 1.73 -4.13 18.39
C TYR A 262 3.18 -4.12 18.85
N ASP A 263 4.08 -3.70 18.00
CA ASP A 263 5.49 -3.46 18.35
C ASP A 263 5.73 -1.97 18.53
N LYS A 264 6.14 -1.61 19.73
CA LYS A 264 6.35 -0.21 20.11
C LYS A 264 7.63 0.39 19.52
N THR A 265 8.62 -0.45 19.22
CA THR A 265 9.91 0.00 18.67
C THR A 265 9.75 0.45 17.21
N ASP A 266 9.08 -0.38 16.43
CA ASP A 266 8.82 -0.11 15.01
C ASP A 266 7.56 0.77 14.79
N ASP A 267 6.75 0.97 15.84
CA ASP A 267 5.43 1.64 15.80
C ASP A 267 4.49 1.05 14.74
N VAL A 268 4.45 -0.30 14.69
CA VAL A 268 3.63 -1.06 13.75
C VAL A 268 2.89 -2.21 14.44
N TYR A 269 1.86 -2.70 13.78
CA TYR A 269 1.21 -3.95 14.13
C TYR A 269 1.71 -5.06 13.20
N TYR A 270 2.07 -6.20 13.78
CA TYR A 270 2.39 -7.44 13.10
C TYR A 270 1.21 -8.38 13.16
N MET A 271 0.52 -8.59 12.06
CA MET A 271 -0.61 -9.50 11.94
C MET A 271 -0.13 -10.77 11.26
N HIS A 272 0.04 -11.84 12.03
CA HIS A 272 0.50 -13.12 11.52
C HIS A 272 -0.60 -13.83 10.71
N TYR A 273 -0.25 -14.67 9.74
CA TYR A 273 -1.24 -15.41 8.94
C TYR A 273 -1.99 -16.49 9.74
N LYS A 274 -1.52 -16.87 10.93
CA LYS A 274 -2.17 -17.79 11.90
C LYS A 274 -2.00 -17.27 13.33
N ASN A 275 -2.83 -17.80 14.26
CA ASN A 275 -2.67 -17.50 15.68
C ASN A 275 -1.32 -18.00 16.21
N MET A 276 -0.65 -17.19 17.01
CA MET A 276 0.61 -17.52 17.68
C MET A 276 0.49 -17.22 19.18
N ALA A 277 1.15 -18.04 20.02
CA ALA A 277 1.29 -17.72 21.43
C ALA A 277 2.16 -16.46 21.61
N ILE A 278 1.77 -15.56 22.53
CA ILE A 278 2.48 -14.29 22.77
C ILE A 278 3.97 -14.51 23.10
N ASP A 279 4.31 -15.57 23.82
CA ASP A 279 5.70 -15.88 24.18
C ASP A 279 6.54 -16.18 22.92
N SER A 280 5.98 -16.86 21.94
CA SER A 280 6.64 -17.10 20.65
C SER A 280 6.84 -15.81 19.87
N VAL A 281 5.91 -14.86 19.97
CA VAL A 281 6.01 -13.54 19.35
C VAL A 281 7.09 -12.71 20.03
N LYS A 282 7.16 -12.69 21.36
CA LYS A 282 8.18 -11.95 22.13
C LYS A 282 9.61 -12.42 21.87
N VAL A 283 9.80 -13.66 21.47
CA VAL A 283 11.12 -14.15 21.01
C VAL A 283 11.56 -13.46 19.73
N LEU A 284 10.60 -13.09 18.87
CA LEU A 284 10.85 -12.43 17.58
C LEU A 284 10.81 -10.89 17.70
N HIS A 285 9.98 -10.39 18.62
CA HIS A 285 9.67 -8.96 18.81
C HIS A 285 9.59 -8.67 20.31
N ASN A 286 10.71 -8.27 20.93
CA ASN A 286 10.83 -8.09 22.39
C ASN A 286 9.79 -7.13 22.99
N GLU A 287 9.41 -6.10 22.26
CA GLU A 287 8.45 -5.06 22.67
C GLU A 287 7.00 -5.34 22.16
N ALA A 288 6.72 -6.57 21.72
CA ALA A 288 5.39 -6.93 21.25
C ALA A 288 4.35 -6.95 22.36
N ASN A 289 3.21 -6.31 22.12
CA ASN A 289 2.07 -6.23 23.02
C ASN A 289 0.83 -6.82 22.36
N ILE A 290 -0.06 -7.41 23.17
CA ILE A 290 -1.34 -7.93 22.70
C ILE A 290 -2.23 -6.76 22.27
N VAL A 291 -2.87 -6.90 21.13
CA VAL A 291 -3.90 -5.99 20.66
C VAL A 291 -5.25 -6.46 21.19
N ASN A 292 -6.02 -5.54 21.80
CA ASN A 292 -7.29 -5.88 22.44
C ASN A 292 -8.51 -5.33 21.70
N ASN A 293 -8.31 -4.41 20.75
CA ASN A 293 -9.38 -3.76 20.01
C ASN A 293 -9.08 -3.77 18.51
N LYS A 294 -10.13 -3.74 17.71
CA LYS A 294 -10.00 -3.42 16.27
C LYS A 294 -9.33 -2.07 16.10
N PHE A 295 -8.74 -1.83 14.94
CA PHE A 295 -8.13 -0.55 14.59
C PHE A 295 -8.86 0.07 13.40
N SER A 296 -9.64 1.11 13.70
CA SER A 296 -10.52 1.78 12.75
C SER A 296 -10.14 3.24 12.58
N SER A 297 -10.44 3.82 11.42
CA SER A 297 -10.08 5.20 11.11
C SER A 297 -10.86 6.26 11.88
N ASP A 298 -11.96 5.90 12.54
CA ASP A 298 -12.69 6.79 13.46
C ASP A 298 -12.08 6.84 14.87
N ASP A 299 -11.21 5.87 15.23
CA ASP A 299 -10.58 5.82 16.55
C ASP A 299 -9.40 6.81 16.71
N VAL A 300 -8.79 7.26 15.61
CA VAL A 300 -7.50 7.98 15.62
C VAL A 300 -7.52 9.28 14.80
N LEU A 301 -8.66 9.96 14.81
CA LEU A 301 -8.86 11.21 14.09
C LEU A 301 -7.96 12.35 14.60
N VAL A 302 -7.31 13.02 13.68
CA VAL A 302 -6.69 14.33 13.98
C VAL A 302 -7.71 15.45 13.85
N SER A 303 -7.49 16.54 14.58
CA SER A 303 -8.29 17.75 14.41
C SER A 303 -8.04 18.40 13.04
N LYS A 304 -8.99 19.22 12.58
CA LYS A 304 -8.89 19.97 11.33
C LYS A 304 -7.61 20.86 11.27
N ASP A 305 -7.23 21.44 12.39
CA ASP A 305 -6.02 22.29 12.48
C ASP A 305 -4.75 21.45 12.33
N ILE A 306 -4.67 20.28 12.96
CA ILE A 306 -3.55 19.34 12.79
C ILE A 306 -3.49 18.85 11.35
N LEU A 307 -4.62 18.48 10.73
CA LEU A 307 -4.68 18.10 9.32
C LEU A 307 -4.13 19.22 8.44
N LYS A 308 -4.55 20.47 8.66
CA LYS A 308 -4.05 21.64 7.93
C LYS A 308 -2.54 21.82 8.07
N GLN A 309 -1.99 21.59 9.26
CA GLN A 309 -0.53 21.65 9.50
C GLN A 309 0.21 20.54 8.72
N ILE A 310 -0.31 19.30 8.72
CA ILE A 310 0.24 18.17 7.96
C ILE A 310 0.27 18.50 6.46
N LEU A 311 -0.83 19.04 5.92
CA LEU A 311 -0.92 19.41 4.50
C LEU A 311 0.10 20.49 4.13
N LYS A 312 0.30 21.49 4.99
CA LYS A 312 1.31 22.56 4.81
C LYS A 312 2.73 22.01 4.88
N LYS A 313 3.05 21.22 5.92
CA LYS A 313 4.38 20.64 6.14
C LYS A 313 4.84 19.81 4.93
N ASN A 314 3.94 19.04 4.34
CA ASN A 314 4.22 18.17 3.21
C ASN A 314 4.05 18.86 1.84
N ASN A 315 3.89 20.18 1.81
CA ASN A 315 3.71 20.98 0.58
C ASN A 315 2.52 20.55 -0.29
N TYR A 316 1.47 19.94 0.29
CA TYR A 316 0.28 19.52 -0.46
C TYR A 316 -0.65 20.67 -0.85
N PHE A 317 -0.35 21.89 -0.39
CA PHE A 317 -0.97 23.15 -0.83
C PHE A 317 -0.29 23.78 -2.05
N LYS A 318 0.75 23.11 -2.57
CA LYS A 318 1.39 23.49 -3.83
C LYS A 318 0.99 22.46 -4.90
N GLN A 319 0.76 22.97 -6.12
CA GLN A 319 0.52 22.15 -7.30
C GLN A 319 1.80 21.48 -7.78
#